data_3648d8384941dc94b30027cbb66ff5a7
#
_entry.id   3648d8384941dc94b30027cbb66ff5a7
#
_cell.length_a   1.000
_cell.length_b   1.000
_cell.length_c   1.000
_cell.angle_alpha   90.00
_cell.angle_beta   90.00
_cell.angle_gamma   90.00
#
_symmetry.space_group_name_H-M   'P 1'
#
loop_
_entity.id
_entity.type
_entity.pdbx_description
1 polymer ?
#
loop_
_entity_poly.entity_id
_entity_poly.type
_entity_poly.pdbx_seq_one_letter_code
_entity_poly.pdbx_strand_id
1 'polypeptide(L)'
;MRSYFRKAIYLIALIGFSFANAGSFDDFFMAVTRDDAPAVQELLNRGFDPNTVNAQGLTGLFLALRDSSLKTAKLLIDWPKTNVESRTPQDESPLMMAALRGQTEIVRKLIARDADVNKTGWTPLHYAATSAHLEIIELLLENHAYIDAESPNGTTPLMMAAQYGSPAAVKLLLEAGADASLKNQLGLGAIDFAHQGGRRDSAELIAGFARAEQPKGK
;
A
#
# COMPACT_ATOMS: atom_id res chain seq x y z
N MET A 1 8.96 42.95 39.77
CA MET A 1 8.79 41.53 40.16
C MET A 1 7.67 40.78 39.41
N ARG A 2 6.46 41.36 39.21
CA ARG A 2 5.33 40.70 38.54
C ARG A 2 5.57 40.32 37.06
N SER A 3 6.43 41.04 36.34
CA SER A 3 6.69 40.80 34.89
C SER A 3 7.60 39.57 34.66
N TYR A 4 8.56 39.29 35.56
CA TYR A 4 9.45 38.13 35.44
C TYR A 4 8.75 36.81 35.79
N PHE A 5 7.80 36.83 36.71
CA PHE A 5 7.02 35.65 37.07
C PHE A 5 6.11 35.18 35.91
N ARG A 6 5.48 36.13 35.15
CA ARG A 6 4.68 35.79 33.96
C ARG A 6 5.53 35.17 32.85
N LYS A 7 6.73 35.73 32.59
CA LYS A 7 7.64 35.19 31.56
C LYS A 7 8.19 33.78 31.93
N ALA A 8 8.46 33.56 33.22
CA ALA A 8 8.89 32.23 33.70
C ALA A 8 7.78 31.17 33.56
N ILE A 9 6.50 31.53 33.84
CA ILE A 9 5.37 30.62 33.68
C ILE A 9 5.16 30.26 32.20
N TYR A 10 5.28 31.23 31.28
CA TYR A 10 5.19 30.96 29.85
C TYR A 10 6.35 30.09 29.34
N LEU A 11 7.57 30.26 29.85
CA LEU A 11 8.72 29.45 29.49
C LEU A 11 8.58 28.01 29.98
N ILE A 12 8.12 27.81 31.21
CA ILE A 12 7.87 26.49 31.80
C ILE A 12 6.71 25.79 31.06
N ALA A 13 5.65 26.51 30.69
CA ALA A 13 4.55 25.96 29.90
C ALA A 13 5.01 25.53 28.50
N LEU A 14 5.85 26.33 27.82
CA LEU A 14 6.41 25.99 26.50
C LEU A 14 7.36 24.78 26.58
N ILE A 15 8.21 24.68 27.59
CA ILE A 15 9.13 23.54 27.81
C ILE A 15 8.33 22.28 28.19
N GLY A 16 7.35 22.42 29.11
CA GLY A 16 6.49 21.31 29.51
C GLY A 16 5.65 20.74 28.34
N PHE A 17 5.17 21.59 27.46
CA PHE A 17 4.44 21.18 26.25
C PHE A 17 5.34 20.45 25.23
N SER A 18 6.60 20.84 25.12
CA SER A 18 7.58 20.21 24.24
C SER A 18 7.97 18.81 24.73
N PHE A 19 8.19 18.62 26.02
CA PHE A 19 8.54 17.29 26.58
C PHE A 19 7.35 16.32 26.61
N ALA A 20 6.13 16.82 26.89
CA ALA A 20 4.93 15.98 26.84
C ALA A 20 4.62 15.50 25.42
N ASN A 21 4.93 16.32 24.40
CA ASN A 21 4.73 15.97 23.00
C ASN A 21 5.80 14.97 22.49
N ALA A 22 7.05 15.09 22.94
CA ALA A 22 8.12 14.17 22.57
C ALA A 22 7.87 12.75 23.12
N GLY A 23 7.44 12.64 24.40
CA GLY A 23 7.07 11.35 24.97
C GLY A 23 5.90 10.69 24.24
N SER A 24 4.86 11.47 23.90
CA SER A 24 3.69 10.95 23.17
C SER A 24 4.03 10.49 21.75
N PHE A 25 5.02 11.10 21.12
CA PHE A 25 5.49 10.70 19.78
C PHE A 25 6.16 9.32 19.80
N ASP A 26 7.13 9.13 20.67
CA ASP A 26 7.85 7.87 20.81
C ASP A 26 6.91 6.75 21.28
N ASP A 27 6.04 7.05 22.25
CA ASP A 27 5.05 6.12 22.78
C ASP A 27 4.08 5.64 21.66
N PHE A 28 3.63 6.57 20.79
CA PHE A 28 2.74 6.22 19.69
C PHE A 28 3.39 5.23 18.71
N PHE A 29 4.58 5.53 18.20
CA PHE A 29 5.25 4.65 17.25
C PHE A 29 5.70 3.32 17.87
N MET A 30 6.06 3.34 19.16
CA MET A 30 6.36 2.12 19.91
C MET A 30 5.10 1.24 20.07
N ALA A 31 3.97 1.82 20.43
CA ALA A 31 2.70 1.11 20.54
C ALA A 31 2.25 0.53 19.20
N VAL A 32 2.40 1.30 18.10
CA VAL A 32 2.13 0.82 16.73
C VAL A 32 2.98 -0.41 16.39
N THR A 33 4.29 -0.34 16.65
CA THR A 33 5.22 -1.45 16.34
C THR A 33 4.93 -2.71 17.18
N ARG A 34 4.42 -2.53 18.40
CA ARG A 34 4.06 -3.64 19.31
C ARG A 34 2.66 -4.20 19.08
N ASP A 35 1.92 -3.66 18.11
CA ASP A 35 0.49 -3.96 17.89
C ASP A 35 -0.38 -3.72 19.14
N ASP A 36 -0.01 -2.71 19.97
CA ASP A 36 -0.72 -2.31 21.18
C ASP A 36 -1.83 -1.30 20.84
N ALA A 37 -2.92 -1.80 20.25
CA ALA A 37 -4.06 -0.98 19.86
C ALA A 37 -4.68 -0.20 21.05
N PRO A 38 -4.81 -0.75 22.28
CA PRO A 38 -5.27 0.01 23.44
C PRO A 38 -4.42 1.24 23.75
N ALA A 39 -3.09 1.11 23.73
CA ALA A 39 -2.19 2.24 23.98
C ALA A 39 -2.29 3.30 22.89
N VAL A 40 -2.40 2.88 21.61
CA VAL A 40 -2.64 3.79 20.47
C VAL A 40 -3.97 4.52 20.67
N GLN A 41 -5.04 3.81 21.04
CA GLN A 41 -6.37 4.41 21.24
C GLN A 41 -6.35 5.45 22.36
N GLU A 42 -5.64 5.18 23.47
CA GLU A 42 -5.49 6.15 24.56
C GLU A 42 -4.80 7.44 24.09
N LEU A 43 -3.72 7.32 23.32
CA LEU A 43 -3.02 8.48 22.75
C LEU A 43 -3.91 9.30 21.80
N LEU A 44 -4.66 8.63 20.94
CA LEU A 44 -5.62 9.28 20.02
C LEU A 44 -6.75 9.98 20.79
N ASN A 45 -7.27 9.37 21.86
CA ASN A 45 -8.29 9.99 22.73
C ASN A 45 -7.75 11.24 23.45
N ARG A 46 -6.46 11.28 23.76
CA ARG A 46 -5.76 12.44 24.34
C ARG A 46 -5.42 13.51 23.30
N GLY A 47 -5.78 13.28 22.02
CA GLY A 47 -5.62 14.26 20.94
C GLY A 47 -4.33 14.12 20.14
N PHE A 48 -3.62 12.99 20.23
CA PHE A 48 -2.50 12.72 19.34
C PHE A 48 -2.99 12.63 17.88
N ASP A 49 -2.27 13.27 16.95
CA ASP A 49 -2.63 13.22 15.53
C ASP A 49 -2.22 11.88 14.89
N PRO A 50 -3.20 11.06 14.42
CA PRO A 50 -2.92 9.76 13.79
C PRO A 50 -2.09 9.87 12.49
N ASN A 51 -2.01 11.07 11.90
CA ASN A 51 -1.31 11.33 10.64
C ASN A 51 0.14 11.79 10.84
N THR A 52 0.59 11.85 12.09
CA THR A 52 1.98 12.15 12.41
C THR A 52 2.90 11.15 11.72
N VAL A 53 3.99 11.65 11.11
CA VAL A 53 4.99 10.81 10.46
C VAL A 53 6.24 10.66 11.33
N ASN A 54 6.85 9.49 11.27
CA ASN A 54 8.14 9.22 11.94
C ASN A 54 9.33 9.85 11.16
N ALA A 55 10.55 9.62 11.63
CA ALA A 55 11.77 10.14 11.00
C ALA A 55 11.98 9.64 9.56
N GLN A 56 11.34 8.54 9.16
CA GLN A 56 11.35 7.99 7.80
C GLN A 56 10.22 8.52 6.92
N GLY A 57 9.38 9.42 7.42
CA GLY A 57 8.22 9.95 6.70
C GLY A 57 7.02 8.99 6.64
N LEU A 58 6.97 7.97 7.52
CA LEU A 58 5.92 6.97 7.55
C LEU A 58 4.89 7.31 8.62
N THR A 59 3.60 7.23 8.28
CA THR A 59 2.50 7.33 9.25
C THR A 59 2.39 6.06 10.09
N GLY A 60 1.72 6.15 11.25
CA GLY A 60 1.44 4.98 12.09
C GLY A 60 0.65 3.91 11.35
N LEU A 61 -0.31 4.28 10.48
CA LEU A 61 -1.06 3.34 9.67
C LEU A 61 -0.15 2.58 8.69
N PHE A 62 0.69 3.28 7.92
CA PHE A 62 1.60 2.63 6.97
C PHE A 62 2.57 1.69 7.68
N LEU A 63 3.12 2.13 8.82
CA LEU A 63 4.02 1.32 9.65
C LEU A 63 3.34 0.04 10.16
N ALA A 64 2.10 0.17 10.68
CA ALA A 64 1.31 -0.97 11.16
C ALA A 64 1.06 -2.02 10.06
N LEU A 65 0.77 -1.57 8.83
CA LEU A 65 0.56 -2.46 7.69
C LEU A 65 1.86 -3.16 7.27
N ARG A 66 2.96 -2.40 7.18
CA ARG A 66 4.28 -2.93 6.85
C ARG A 66 4.74 -4.00 7.84
N ASP A 67 4.55 -3.76 9.12
CA ASP A 67 5.04 -4.62 10.20
C ASP A 67 4.00 -5.67 10.64
N SER A 68 2.82 -5.71 9.94
CA SER A 68 1.71 -6.62 10.24
C SER A 68 1.11 -6.46 11.64
N SER A 69 1.13 -5.24 12.18
CA SER A 69 0.46 -4.85 13.43
C SER A 69 -1.05 -4.65 13.18
N LEU A 70 -1.76 -5.76 12.94
CA LEU A 70 -3.11 -5.73 12.35
C LEU A 70 -4.19 -5.19 13.29
N LYS A 71 -4.06 -5.32 14.62
CA LYS A 71 -5.01 -4.72 15.56
C LYS A 71 -4.93 -3.20 15.52
N THR A 72 -3.71 -2.69 15.52
CA THR A 72 -3.44 -1.25 15.42
C THR A 72 -3.82 -0.70 14.05
N ALA A 73 -3.55 -1.44 12.96
CA ALA A 73 -3.96 -1.05 11.63
C ALA A 73 -5.49 -0.90 11.53
N LYS A 74 -6.25 -1.87 12.04
CA LYS A 74 -7.73 -1.82 12.08
C LYS A 74 -8.23 -0.61 12.87
N LEU A 75 -7.68 -0.40 14.07
CA LEU A 75 -8.01 0.76 14.91
C LEU A 75 -7.76 2.08 14.15
N LEU A 76 -6.59 2.22 13.55
CA LEU A 76 -6.23 3.44 12.80
C LEU A 76 -7.11 3.66 11.57
N ILE A 77 -7.44 2.60 10.82
CA ILE A 77 -8.36 2.70 9.68
C ILE A 77 -9.76 3.13 10.15
N ASP A 78 -10.24 2.60 11.26
CA ASP A 78 -11.56 2.92 11.80
C ASP A 78 -11.57 4.32 12.50
N TRP A 79 -10.40 4.92 12.77
CA TRP A 79 -10.32 6.23 13.39
C TRP A 79 -10.68 7.35 12.41
N PRO A 80 -11.71 8.20 12.71
CA PRO A 80 -12.26 9.13 11.72
C PRO A 80 -11.27 10.17 11.17
N LYS A 81 -10.25 10.53 11.97
CA LYS A 81 -9.24 11.53 11.58
C LYS A 81 -8.04 10.93 10.83
N THR A 82 -7.97 9.62 10.68
CA THR A 82 -6.87 8.98 9.96
C THR A 82 -7.01 9.22 8.45
N ASN A 83 -5.95 9.75 7.86
CA ASN A 83 -5.81 9.84 6.42
C ASN A 83 -5.36 8.48 5.86
N VAL A 84 -6.30 7.74 5.27
CA VAL A 84 -6.05 6.44 4.65
C VAL A 84 -5.31 6.54 3.30
N GLU A 85 -5.18 7.78 2.78
CA GLU A 85 -4.47 8.12 1.54
C GLU A 85 -3.09 8.77 1.79
N SER A 86 -2.55 8.65 3.01
CA SER A 86 -1.20 9.14 3.30
C SER A 86 -0.18 8.47 2.37
N ARG A 87 0.83 9.25 1.94
CA ARG A 87 1.88 8.75 1.04
C ARG A 87 3.22 8.72 1.77
N THR A 88 4.00 7.67 1.50
CA THR A 88 5.42 7.64 1.89
C THR A 88 6.25 8.54 0.97
N PRO A 89 7.52 8.83 1.33
CA PRO A 89 8.44 9.54 0.42
C PRO A 89 8.64 8.83 -0.94
N GLN A 90 8.33 7.53 -1.03
CA GLN A 90 8.36 6.74 -2.27
C GLN A 90 7.01 6.70 -2.98
N ASP A 91 6.06 7.54 -2.53
CA ASP A 91 4.70 7.63 -3.08
C ASP A 91 3.87 6.34 -2.94
N GLU A 92 4.15 5.52 -1.91
CA GLU A 92 3.37 4.33 -1.60
C GLU A 92 2.18 4.69 -0.69
N SER A 93 1.02 4.07 -0.95
CA SER A 93 -0.19 4.23 -0.12
C SER A 93 -0.36 3.07 0.88
N PRO A 94 -1.16 3.27 1.95
CA PRO A 94 -1.58 2.17 2.81
C PRO A 94 -2.21 1.01 2.05
N LEU A 95 -3.04 1.27 1.03
CA LEU A 95 -3.67 0.23 0.21
C LEU A 95 -2.62 -0.59 -0.58
N MET A 96 -1.59 0.06 -1.13
CA MET A 96 -0.48 -0.62 -1.80
C MET A 96 0.27 -1.55 -0.84
N MET A 97 0.57 -1.08 0.38
CA MET A 97 1.26 -1.90 1.39
C MET A 97 0.40 -3.09 1.85
N ALA A 98 -0.90 -2.87 2.09
CA ALA A 98 -1.83 -3.95 2.45
C ALA A 98 -1.94 -5.01 1.33
N ALA A 99 -1.98 -4.56 0.06
CA ALA A 99 -2.00 -5.43 -1.11
C ALA A 99 -0.70 -6.26 -1.24
N LEU A 100 0.46 -5.64 -1.02
CA LEU A 100 1.76 -6.32 -1.02
C LEU A 100 1.84 -7.41 0.06
N ARG A 101 1.26 -7.13 1.23
CA ARG A 101 1.32 -8.00 2.41
C ARG A 101 0.24 -9.09 2.46
N GLY A 102 -0.67 -9.14 1.49
CA GLY A 102 -1.74 -10.14 1.45
C GLY A 102 -2.81 -9.93 2.55
N GLN A 103 -2.99 -8.70 3.01
CA GLN A 103 -3.90 -8.37 4.11
C GLN A 103 -5.32 -8.11 3.60
N THR A 104 -6.00 -9.12 3.08
CA THR A 104 -7.29 -8.99 2.37
C THR A 104 -8.35 -8.24 3.16
N GLU A 105 -8.51 -8.53 4.46
CA GLU A 105 -9.48 -7.83 5.32
C GLU A 105 -9.17 -6.32 5.43
N ILE A 106 -7.88 -5.99 5.52
CA ILE A 106 -7.42 -4.59 5.55
C ILE A 106 -7.68 -3.89 4.22
N VAL A 107 -7.41 -4.57 3.10
CA VAL A 107 -7.72 -4.05 1.75
C VAL A 107 -9.21 -3.71 1.64
N ARG A 108 -10.11 -4.61 2.08
CA ARG A 108 -11.56 -4.34 2.12
C ARG A 108 -11.91 -3.11 2.97
N LYS A 109 -11.31 -2.98 4.14
CA LYS A 109 -11.52 -1.82 5.02
C LYS A 109 -11.02 -0.52 4.42
N LEU A 110 -9.85 -0.53 3.77
CA LEU A 110 -9.29 0.66 3.13
C LEU A 110 -10.16 1.11 1.94
N ILE A 111 -10.61 0.18 1.10
CA ILE A 111 -11.54 0.46 0.00
C ILE A 111 -12.87 1.01 0.53
N ALA A 112 -13.41 0.45 1.62
CA ALA A 112 -14.63 0.96 2.27
C ALA A 112 -14.45 2.36 2.89
N ARG A 113 -13.21 2.83 3.03
CA ARG A 113 -12.83 4.20 3.43
C ARG A 113 -12.41 5.06 2.23
N ASP A 114 -12.85 4.69 1.02
CA ASP A 114 -12.59 5.38 -0.24
C ASP A 114 -11.10 5.50 -0.60
N ALA A 115 -10.27 4.51 -0.18
CA ALA A 115 -8.88 4.44 -0.61
C ALA A 115 -8.80 4.26 -2.12
N ASP A 116 -7.93 5.05 -2.78
CA ASP A 116 -7.78 5.08 -4.24
C ASP A 116 -7.14 3.79 -4.77
N VAL A 117 -7.93 3.00 -5.50
CA VAL A 117 -7.47 1.77 -6.16
C VAL A 117 -6.69 2.05 -7.45
N ASN A 118 -6.82 3.26 -8.01
CA ASN A 118 -6.29 3.66 -9.31
C ASN A 118 -5.26 4.80 -9.24
N LYS A 119 -4.53 4.88 -8.12
CA LYS A 119 -3.45 5.86 -7.98
C LYS A 119 -2.55 5.86 -9.23
N THR A 120 -2.24 7.05 -9.73
CA THR A 120 -1.30 7.22 -10.86
C THR A 120 0.08 6.62 -10.55
N GLY A 121 0.69 5.98 -11.52
CA GLY A 121 1.98 5.29 -11.40
C GLY A 121 1.82 3.88 -10.81
N TRP A 122 2.65 3.49 -9.85
CA TRP A 122 2.49 2.20 -9.18
C TRP A 122 1.15 2.14 -8.46
N THR A 123 0.34 1.10 -8.73
CA THR A 123 -1.01 0.92 -8.16
C THR A 123 -1.04 -0.25 -7.18
N PRO A 124 -2.09 -0.35 -6.32
CA PRO A 124 -2.29 -1.53 -5.47
C PRO A 124 -2.31 -2.85 -6.26
N LEU A 125 -2.82 -2.85 -7.50
CA LEU A 125 -2.87 -4.04 -8.35
C LEU A 125 -1.47 -4.53 -8.75
N HIS A 126 -0.51 -3.63 -9.00
CA HIS A 126 0.88 -4.02 -9.23
C HIS A 126 1.46 -4.78 -8.02
N TYR A 127 1.19 -4.29 -6.81
CA TYR A 127 1.70 -4.87 -5.57
C TYR A 127 1.07 -6.22 -5.26
N ALA A 128 -0.25 -6.36 -5.46
CA ALA A 128 -0.97 -7.63 -5.34
C ALA A 128 -0.46 -8.66 -6.35
N ALA A 129 -0.25 -8.24 -7.60
CA ALA A 129 0.27 -9.08 -8.68
C ALA A 129 1.70 -9.56 -8.41
N THR A 130 2.58 -8.68 -7.90
CA THR A 130 3.96 -9.00 -7.50
C THR A 130 4.03 -10.12 -6.48
N SER A 131 3.12 -10.12 -5.50
CA SER A 131 3.09 -11.12 -4.42
C SER A 131 2.12 -12.27 -4.67
N ALA A 132 1.47 -12.31 -5.83
CA ALA A 132 0.49 -13.33 -6.22
C ALA A 132 -0.68 -13.51 -5.23
N HIS A 133 -1.17 -12.42 -4.64
CA HIS A 133 -2.32 -12.44 -3.74
C HIS A 133 -3.62 -12.42 -4.55
N LEU A 134 -4.06 -13.61 -5.00
CA LEU A 134 -5.16 -13.78 -5.96
C LEU A 134 -6.46 -13.13 -5.47
N GLU A 135 -6.87 -13.37 -4.23
CA GLU A 135 -8.09 -12.78 -3.66
C GLU A 135 -8.03 -11.23 -3.66
N ILE A 136 -6.84 -10.65 -3.46
CA ILE A 136 -6.67 -9.19 -3.51
C ILE A 136 -6.70 -8.68 -4.95
N ILE A 137 -6.12 -9.42 -5.89
CA ILE A 137 -6.22 -9.09 -7.32
C ILE A 137 -7.70 -9.03 -7.73
N GLU A 138 -8.47 -10.08 -7.43
CA GLU A 138 -9.92 -10.14 -7.70
C GLU A 138 -10.65 -8.97 -7.05
N LEU A 139 -10.41 -8.74 -5.75
CA LEU A 139 -11.04 -7.67 -5.00
C LEU A 139 -10.75 -6.28 -5.59
N LEU A 140 -9.52 -6.01 -6.02
CA LEU A 140 -9.15 -4.74 -6.65
C LEU A 140 -9.84 -4.57 -8.01
N LEU A 141 -9.90 -5.63 -8.83
CA LEU A 141 -10.60 -5.63 -10.12
C LEU A 141 -12.12 -5.43 -9.95
N GLU A 142 -12.73 -6.09 -8.97
CA GLU A 142 -14.15 -5.88 -8.60
C GLU A 142 -14.43 -4.42 -8.18
N ASN A 143 -13.43 -3.73 -7.65
CA ASN A 143 -13.49 -2.31 -7.30
C ASN A 143 -12.87 -1.39 -8.36
N HIS A 144 -12.93 -1.82 -9.63
CA HIS A 144 -12.59 -1.03 -10.81
C HIS A 144 -11.11 -0.64 -10.92
N ALA A 145 -10.18 -1.44 -10.36
CA ALA A 145 -8.77 -1.25 -10.63
C ALA A 145 -8.49 -1.39 -12.13
N TYR A 146 -7.71 -0.46 -12.69
CA TYR A 146 -7.29 -0.54 -14.08
C TYR A 146 -6.33 -1.72 -14.27
N ILE A 147 -6.79 -2.72 -15.04
CA ILE A 147 -6.07 -3.99 -15.20
C ILE A 147 -4.70 -3.79 -15.87
N ASP A 148 -4.63 -2.87 -16.82
CA ASP A 148 -3.42 -2.51 -17.55
C ASP A 148 -2.83 -1.17 -17.08
N ALA A 149 -3.01 -0.83 -15.79
CA ALA A 149 -2.40 0.36 -15.23
C ALA A 149 -0.88 0.39 -15.49
N GLU A 150 -0.37 1.55 -15.90
CA GLU A 150 1.04 1.72 -16.18
C GLU A 150 1.76 2.38 -14.99
N SER A 151 2.85 1.75 -14.55
CA SER A 151 3.82 2.38 -13.65
C SER A 151 4.61 3.49 -14.39
N PRO A 152 5.44 4.30 -13.70
CA PRO A 152 6.19 5.39 -14.35
C PRO A 152 7.07 4.97 -15.52
N ASN A 153 7.44 3.70 -15.62
CA ASN A 153 8.22 3.15 -16.74
C ASN A 153 7.37 2.29 -17.69
N GLY A 154 6.04 2.35 -17.60
CA GLY A 154 5.12 1.58 -18.44
C GLY A 154 4.99 0.10 -18.06
N THR A 155 5.48 -0.32 -16.89
CA THR A 155 5.29 -1.71 -16.43
C THR A 155 3.84 -1.91 -15.97
N THR A 156 3.21 -3.02 -16.39
CA THR A 156 1.82 -3.36 -16.04
C THR A 156 1.76 -4.39 -14.90
N PRO A 157 0.59 -4.56 -14.23
CA PRO A 157 0.40 -5.62 -13.24
C PRO A 157 0.68 -7.02 -13.78
N LEU A 158 0.32 -7.30 -15.04
CA LEU A 158 0.64 -8.58 -15.69
C LEU A 158 2.15 -8.82 -15.80
N MET A 159 2.95 -7.80 -16.13
CA MET A 159 4.42 -7.89 -16.16
C MET A 159 4.97 -8.20 -14.77
N MET A 160 4.43 -7.57 -13.71
CA MET A 160 4.84 -7.84 -12.33
C MET A 160 4.47 -9.26 -11.88
N ALA A 161 3.26 -9.73 -12.21
CA ALA A 161 2.84 -11.11 -11.96
C ALA A 161 3.75 -12.12 -12.68
N ALA A 162 4.13 -11.80 -13.92
CA ALA A 162 4.98 -12.67 -14.75
C ALA A 162 6.40 -12.83 -14.17
N GLN A 163 6.98 -11.75 -13.64
CA GLN A 163 8.34 -11.77 -13.11
C GLN A 163 8.42 -12.30 -11.67
N TYR A 164 7.56 -11.81 -10.79
CA TYR A 164 7.67 -12.02 -9.34
C TYR A 164 6.54 -12.87 -8.77
N GLY A 165 5.36 -12.82 -9.40
CA GLY A 165 4.15 -13.47 -8.92
C GLY A 165 4.12 -14.98 -9.15
N SER A 166 2.99 -15.49 -9.63
CA SER A 166 2.79 -16.91 -9.88
C SER A 166 2.05 -17.13 -11.20
N PRO A 167 2.12 -18.36 -11.82
CA PRO A 167 1.31 -18.70 -12.98
C PRO A 167 -0.19 -18.51 -12.73
N ALA A 168 -0.67 -18.72 -11.49
CA ALA A 168 -2.07 -18.48 -11.14
C ALA A 168 -2.45 -16.99 -11.21
N ALA A 169 -1.58 -16.09 -10.75
CA ALA A 169 -1.81 -14.65 -10.85
C ALA A 169 -1.76 -14.18 -12.31
N VAL A 170 -0.82 -14.70 -13.09
CA VAL A 170 -0.75 -14.45 -14.55
C VAL A 170 -2.03 -14.89 -15.24
N LYS A 171 -2.48 -16.12 -14.95
CA LYS A 171 -3.71 -16.67 -15.53
C LYS A 171 -4.94 -15.81 -15.18
N LEU A 172 -5.07 -15.46 -13.90
CA LEU A 172 -6.18 -14.64 -13.41
C LEU A 172 -6.23 -13.28 -14.12
N LEU A 173 -5.10 -12.58 -14.25
CA LEU A 173 -5.04 -11.29 -14.93
C LEU A 173 -5.39 -11.43 -16.43
N LEU A 174 -4.86 -12.47 -17.12
CA LEU A 174 -5.19 -12.73 -18.53
C LEU A 174 -6.68 -13.06 -18.71
N GLU A 175 -7.25 -13.92 -17.87
CA GLU A 175 -8.68 -14.26 -17.91
C GLU A 175 -9.58 -13.05 -17.58
N ALA A 176 -9.08 -12.10 -16.78
CA ALA A 176 -9.75 -10.83 -16.50
C ALA A 176 -9.58 -9.78 -17.61
N GLY A 177 -8.82 -10.07 -18.67
CA GLY A 177 -8.68 -9.23 -19.85
C GLY A 177 -7.42 -8.34 -19.88
N ALA A 178 -6.37 -8.69 -19.15
CA ALA A 178 -5.09 -7.97 -19.27
C ALA A 178 -4.47 -8.14 -20.66
N ASP A 179 -4.02 -7.03 -21.25
CA ASP A 179 -3.40 -7.03 -22.58
C ASP A 179 -1.95 -7.57 -22.53
N ALA A 180 -1.78 -8.80 -23.01
CA ALA A 180 -0.47 -9.47 -23.06
C ALA A 180 0.49 -8.85 -24.10
N SER A 181 0.02 -7.97 -24.99
CA SER A 181 0.81 -7.36 -26.06
C SER A 181 1.55 -6.10 -25.61
N LEU A 182 1.15 -5.50 -24.48
CA LEU A 182 1.73 -4.27 -23.96
C LEU A 182 3.23 -4.42 -23.67
N LYS A 183 3.95 -3.32 -23.90
CA LYS A 183 5.38 -3.23 -23.65
C LYS A 183 5.69 -1.98 -22.81
N ASN A 184 6.62 -2.13 -21.88
CA ASN A 184 7.11 -0.99 -21.12
C ASN A 184 8.03 -0.09 -21.98
N GLN A 185 8.54 1.00 -21.38
CA GLN A 185 9.40 1.97 -22.06
C GLN A 185 10.73 1.37 -22.59
N LEU A 186 11.12 0.20 -22.11
CA LEU A 186 12.29 -0.55 -22.61
C LEU A 186 11.93 -1.53 -23.74
N GLY A 187 10.67 -1.55 -24.17
CA GLY A 187 10.17 -2.48 -25.19
C GLY A 187 9.96 -3.90 -24.68
N LEU A 188 10.00 -4.14 -23.36
CA LEU A 188 9.83 -5.44 -22.73
C LEU A 188 8.35 -5.71 -22.44
N GLY A 189 7.86 -6.88 -22.85
CA GLY A 189 6.52 -7.36 -22.55
C GLY A 189 6.47 -8.37 -21.40
N ALA A 190 5.28 -8.86 -21.05
CA ALA A 190 5.09 -9.78 -19.95
C ALA A 190 5.89 -11.10 -20.10
N ILE A 191 6.08 -11.59 -21.33
CA ILE A 191 6.92 -12.78 -21.59
C ILE A 191 8.38 -12.51 -21.25
N ASP A 192 8.91 -11.32 -21.57
CA ASP A 192 10.29 -10.96 -21.24
C ASP A 192 10.48 -10.89 -19.71
N PHE A 193 9.50 -10.33 -19.00
CA PHE A 193 9.48 -10.30 -17.54
C PHE A 193 9.45 -11.70 -16.93
N ALA A 194 8.65 -12.62 -17.49
CA ALA A 194 8.62 -14.01 -17.06
C ALA A 194 10.01 -14.69 -17.24
N HIS A 195 10.68 -14.46 -18.36
CA HIS A 195 12.03 -14.98 -18.60
C HIS A 195 13.06 -14.40 -17.63
N GLN A 196 13.01 -13.08 -17.35
CA GLN A 196 13.87 -12.43 -16.38
C GLN A 196 13.67 -13.01 -14.97
N GLY A 197 12.43 -13.36 -14.60
CA GLY A 197 12.09 -14.01 -13.34
C GLY A 197 12.39 -15.52 -13.31
N GLY A 198 12.84 -16.12 -14.41
CA GLY A 198 13.03 -17.57 -14.53
C GLY A 198 11.71 -18.37 -14.51
N ARG A 199 10.58 -17.71 -14.83
CA ARG A 199 9.20 -18.22 -14.73
C ARG A 199 8.75 -18.82 -16.06
N ARG A 200 9.28 -19.99 -16.41
CA ARG A 200 9.00 -20.64 -17.69
C ARG A 200 7.50 -20.93 -17.89
N ASP A 201 6.82 -21.43 -16.86
CA ASP A 201 5.39 -21.76 -16.90
C ASP A 201 4.53 -20.48 -17.17
N SER A 202 4.89 -19.37 -16.58
CA SER A 202 4.23 -18.07 -16.83
C SER A 202 4.44 -17.61 -18.27
N ALA A 203 5.65 -17.74 -18.81
CA ALA A 203 5.95 -17.38 -20.20
C ALA A 203 5.16 -18.23 -21.20
N GLU A 204 5.08 -19.56 -20.97
CA GLU A 204 4.30 -20.47 -21.80
C GLU A 204 2.81 -20.17 -21.76
N LEU A 205 2.29 -19.84 -20.57
CA LEU A 205 0.89 -19.44 -20.38
C LEU A 205 0.56 -18.16 -21.16
N ILE A 206 1.36 -17.10 -21.00
CA ILE A 206 1.17 -15.82 -21.69
C ILE A 206 1.23 -16.04 -23.23
N ALA A 207 2.21 -16.79 -23.72
CA ALA A 207 2.33 -17.12 -25.13
C ALA A 207 1.12 -17.92 -25.66
N GLY A 208 0.54 -18.76 -24.82
CA GLY A 208 -0.69 -19.52 -25.14
C GLY A 208 -1.88 -18.61 -25.33
N PHE A 209 -2.12 -17.67 -24.41
CA PHE A 209 -3.17 -16.67 -24.48
C PHE A 209 -3.01 -15.77 -25.69
N ALA A 210 -1.84 -15.19 -25.91
CA ALA A 210 -1.56 -14.32 -27.06
C ALA A 210 -1.82 -15.00 -28.42
N ARG A 211 -1.58 -16.32 -28.53
CA ARG A 211 -1.92 -17.08 -29.74
C ARG A 211 -3.42 -17.32 -29.91
N ALA A 212 -4.14 -17.50 -28.80
CA ALA A 212 -5.59 -17.75 -28.84
C ALA A 212 -6.39 -16.51 -29.25
N GLU A 213 -5.88 -15.32 -28.92
CA GLU A 213 -6.49 -14.02 -29.28
C GLU A 213 -6.20 -13.57 -30.72
N GLN A 214 -5.20 -14.13 -31.37
CA GLN A 214 -4.97 -13.84 -32.79
C GLN A 214 -6.13 -14.36 -33.62
N PRO A 215 -6.76 -13.49 -34.47
CA PRO A 215 -7.82 -13.94 -35.37
C PRO A 215 -7.27 -15.05 -36.24
N LYS A 216 -7.90 -16.23 -36.17
CA LYS A 216 -7.60 -17.35 -37.11
C LYS A 216 -7.73 -16.79 -38.49
N GLY A 217 -6.60 -16.54 -39.14
CA GLY A 217 -6.55 -15.99 -40.49
C GLY A 217 -7.48 -16.78 -41.43
N LYS A 218 -8.36 -16.03 -42.13
CA LYS A 218 -9.15 -16.57 -43.20
C LYS A 218 -8.28 -16.89 -44.40
#